data_3af1dfb1577c312fc1bbfaf0ec485ed5
#
_entry.id   3af1dfb1577c312fc1bbfaf0ec485ed5
#
_cell.length_a   1.000
_cell.length_b   1.000
_cell.length_c   1.000
_cell.angle_alpha   90.00
_cell.angle_beta   90.00
_cell.angle_gamma   90.00
#
_symmetry.space_group_name_H-M   'P 1'
#
loop_
_entity.id
_entity.type
_entity.pdbx_description
1 polymer ?
#
loop_
_entity_poly.entity_id
_entity_poly.type
_entity_poly.pdbx_seq_one_letter_code
_entity_poly.pdbx_strand_id
1 'polypeptide(L)'
;MNRIMPSWTDIFRVNYIENYIHLVVKAYQSIGHGSRIMIKKEENRRTELVEAMRDEKGKFNITFPIGYEVGEKTKRMDICCYLDRLKENNYICFECKRFLKTTITKSHFDKEYYGEGISRFENNEYSSCMPEAGMISFLETGDIDKLKKLMEMKLPEKAMDKRYEDCSLRYSFFYVYRTMHRRKGNNHILLDFT
;
A
#
# COMPACT_ATOMS: atom_id res chain seq x y z
N MET A 1 9.51 15.16 -32.70
CA MET A 1 8.96 14.67 -31.41
C MET A 1 9.77 13.46 -31.00
N ASN A 2 10.83 13.65 -30.20
CA ASN A 2 11.65 12.52 -29.70
C ASN A 2 10.85 11.76 -28.65
N ARG A 3 10.35 10.57 -28.99
CA ARG A 3 9.89 9.61 -28.00
C ARG A 3 11.10 9.14 -27.22
N ILE A 4 11.24 9.63 -25.99
CA ILE A 4 12.18 9.06 -25.03
C ILE A 4 11.67 7.61 -24.80
N MET A 5 12.41 6.65 -25.31
CA MET A 5 12.13 5.23 -25.02
C MET A 5 12.28 5.03 -23.51
N PRO A 6 11.31 4.40 -22.84
CA PRO A 6 11.46 4.10 -21.43
C PRO A 6 12.73 3.27 -21.20
N SER A 7 13.48 3.61 -20.17
CA SER A 7 14.67 2.82 -19.83
C SER A 7 14.25 1.40 -19.43
N TRP A 8 15.10 0.41 -19.65
CA TRP A 8 14.85 -0.96 -19.19
C TRP A 8 14.50 -1.02 -17.71
N THR A 9 15.04 -0.11 -16.92
CA THR A 9 14.71 0.06 -15.49
C THR A 9 13.26 0.49 -15.27
N ASP A 10 12.65 1.27 -16.17
CA ASP A 10 11.27 1.70 -16.04
C ASP A 10 10.28 0.57 -16.37
N ILE A 11 10.63 -0.27 -17.34
CA ILE A 11 9.82 -1.46 -17.71
C ILE A 11 9.82 -2.50 -16.58
N PHE A 12 10.97 -2.75 -15.96
CA PHE A 12 11.07 -3.66 -14.83
C PHE A 12 10.38 -3.13 -13.57
N ARG A 13 10.38 -1.83 -13.35
CA ARG A 13 9.78 -1.19 -12.17
C ARG A 13 8.26 -1.32 -12.12
N VAL A 14 7.58 -1.22 -13.26
CA VAL A 14 6.10 -1.36 -13.32
C VAL A 14 5.66 -2.77 -12.90
N ASN A 15 6.37 -3.81 -13.31
CA ASN A 15 6.03 -5.19 -12.93
C ASN A 15 6.27 -5.48 -11.44
N TYR A 16 7.20 -4.78 -10.78
CA TYR A 16 7.48 -5.01 -9.36
C TYR A 16 6.33 -4.59 -8.45
N ILE A 17 5.70 -3.44 -8.68
CA ILE A 17 4.59 -3.00 -7.82
C ILE A 17 3.42 -3.98 -7.89
N GLU A 18 3.09 -4.50 -9.07
CA GLU A 18 2.02 -5.50 -9.24
C GLU A 18 2.35 -6.79 -8.47
N ASN A 19 3.58 -7.28 -8.56
CA ASN A 19 4.01 -8.45 -7.80
C ASN A 19 3.88 -8.24 -6.29
N TYR A 20 4.23 -7.06 -5.79
CA TYR A 20 4.07 -6.77 -4.36
C TYR A 20 2.61 -6.58 -3.95
N ILE A 21 1.75 -6.02 -4.79
CA ILE A 21 0.31 -5.97 -4.53
C ILE A 21 -0.26 -7.40 -4.46
N HIS A 22 0.10 -8.25 -5.41
CA HIS A 22 -0.31 -9.67 -5.39
C HIS A 22 0.22 -10.40 -4.15
N LEU A 23 1.46 -10.11 -3.75
CA LEU A 23 2.05 -10.69 -2.54
C LEU A 23 1.28 -10.25 -1.29
N VAL A 24 0.94 -8.96 -1.15
CA VAL A 24 0.12 -8.44 -0.05
C VAL A 24 -1.22 -9.18 0.02
N VAL A 25 -1.88 -9.35 -1.12
CA VAL A 25 -3.16 -10.06 -1.22
C VAL A 25 -3.02 -11.53 -0.81
N LYS A 26 -1.99 -12.22 -1.30
CA LYS A 26 -1.76 -13.64 -0.98
C LYS A 26 -1.38 -13.83 0.49
N ALA A 27 -0.54 -12.96 1.01
CA ALA A 27 -0.21 -12.94 2.43
C ALA A 27 -1.45 -12.78 3.30
N TYR A 28 -2.31 -11.82 2.97
CA TYR A 28 -3.59 -11.66 3.66
C TYR A 28 -4.46 -12.92 3.59
N GLN A 29 -4.56 -13.57 2.43
CA GLN A 29 -5.33 -14.81 2.26
C GLN A 29 -4.75 -15.97 3.08
N SER A 30 -3.43 -16.03 3.29
CA SER A 30 -2.77 -17.08 4.07
C SER A 30 -2.92 -16.89 5.58
N ILE A 31 -3.23 -15.67 6.06
CA ILE A 31 -3.56 -15.41 7.46
C ILE A 31 -4.80 -16.24 7.84
N GLY A 32 -4.67 -17.07 8.87
CA GLY A 32 -5.74 -17.95 9.32
C GLY A 32 -7.03 -17.19 9.69
N HIS A 33 -8.19 -17.78 9.36
CA HIS A 33 -9.50 -17.14 9.58
C HIS A 33 -9.66 -16.65 11.04
N GLY A 34 -9.30 -17.45 12.02
CA GLY A 34 -9.38 -17.06 13.43
C GLY A 34 -8.57 -15.82 13.77
N SER A 35 -7.38 -15.67 13.16
CA SER A 35 -6.56 -14.47 13.35
C SER A 35 -7.13 -13.25 12.62
N ARG A 36 -7.76 -13.45 11.47
CA ARG A 36 -8.38 -12.36 10.70
C ARG A 36 -9.54 -11.71 11.44
N ILE A 37 -10.39 -12.48 12.09
CA ILE A 37 -11.56 -11.96 12.81
C ILE A 37 -11.24 -11.35 14.18
N MET A 38 -10.00 -11.50 14.68
CA MET A 38 -9.58 -10.85 15.92
C MET A 38 -9.26 -9.38 15.66
N ILE A 39 -9.91 -8.48 16.41
CA ILE A 39 -9.61 -7.04 16.35
C ILE A 39 -8.19 -6.80 16.87
N LYS A 40 -7.32 -6.24 16.04
CA LYS A 40 -5.92 -5.98 16.35
C LYS A 40 -5.59 -4.49 16.24
N LYS A 41 -4.52 -4.08 16.95
CA LYS A 41 -3.90 -2.78 16.69
C LYS A 41 -3.20 -2.80 15.33
N GLU A 42 -3.04 -1.62 14.73
CA GLU A 42 -2.40 -1.46 13.41
C GLU A 42 -1.00 -2.11 13.35
N GLU A 43 -0.17 -1.86 14.37
CA GLU A 43 1.17 -2.45 14.47
C GLU A 43 1.18 -3.97 14.45
N ASN A 44 0.25 -4.61 15.18
CA ASN A 44 0.14 -6.06 15.23
C ASN A 44 -0.34 -6.64 13.89
N ARG A 45 -1.28 -5.95 13.26
CA ARG A 45 -1.80 -6.34 11.94
C ARG A 45 -0.74 -6.20 10.86
N ARG A 46 0.02 -5.13 10.91
CA ARG A 46 1.18 -4.92 10.02
C ARG A 46 2.23 -6.01 10.18
N THR A 47 2.62 -6.34 11.42
CA THR A 47 3.59 -7.39 11.70
C THR A 47 3.12 -8.73 11.15
N GLU A 48 1.89 -9.13 11.44
CA GLU A 48 1.28 -10.37 10.94
C GLU A 48 1.29 -10.42 9.40
N LEU A 49 0.92 -9.32 8.74
CA LEU A 49 0.93 -9.25 7.29
C LEU A 49 2.35 -9.40 6.72
N VAL A 50 3.34 -8.74 7.32
CA VAL A 50 4.74 -8.83 6.84
C VAL A 50 5.31 -10.23 7.03
N GLU A 51 5.01 -10.91 8.12
CA GLU A 51 5.41 -12.29 8.32
C GLU A 51 4.80 -13.20 7.26
N ALA A 52 3.51 -13.08 7.01
CA ALA A 52 2.83 -13.81 5.93
C ALA A 52 3.41 -13.46 4.54
N MET A 53 3.77 -12.19 4.28
CA MET A 53 4.44 -11.80 3.04
C MET A 53 5.82 -12.46 2.90
N ARG A 54 6.58 -12.60 3.98
CA ARG A 54 7.89 -13.27 3.97
C ARG A 54 7.76 -14.75 3.64
N ASP A 55 6.72 -15.41 4.13
CA ASP A 55 6.45 -16.81 3.85
C ASP A 55 6.01 -17.03 2.39
N GLU A 56 5.19 -16.13 1.87
CA GLU A 56 4.64 -16.24 0.52
C GLU A 56 5.57 -15.75 -0.60
N LYS A 57 6.55 -14.88 -0.31
CA LYS A 57 7.36 -14.17 -1.31
C LYS A 57 8.08 -15.06 -2.32
N GLY A 58 8.47 -16.27 -1.92
CA GLY A 58 9.13 -17.23 -2.80
C GLY A 58 8.29 -17.63 -4.01
N LYS A 59 6.95 -17.65 -3.87
CA LYS A 59 6.01 -17.97 -4.95
C LYS A 59 5.94 -16.87 -6.02
N PHE A 60 6.42 -15.66 -5.71
CA PHE A 60 6.48 -14.50 -6.61
C PHE A 60 7.90 -14.21 -7.12
N ASN A 61 8.84 -15.13 -6.90
CA ASN A 61 10.26 -14.90 -7.22
C ASN A 61 10.86 -13.64 -6.57
N ILE A 62 10.31 -13.24 -5.43
CA ILE A 62 10.81 -12.10 -4.66
C ILE A 62 11.89 -12.61 -3.71
N THR A 63 13.15 -12.32 -4.02
CA THR A 63 14.32 -12.77 -3.26
C THR A 63 14.75 -11.75 -2.21
N PHE A 64 14.33 -10.50 -2.34
CA PHE A 64 14.79 -9.40 -1.50
C PHE A 64 14.09 -9.35 -0.13
N PRO A 65 14.70 -8.73 0.87
CA PRO A 65 14.09 -8.57 2.19
C PRO A 65 12.79 -7.76 2.15
N ILE A 66 11.88 -8.11 3.04
CA ILE A 66 10.71 -7.31 3.39
C ILE A 66 10.87 -6.91 4.85
N GLY A 67 10.92 -5.62 5.13
CA GLY A 67 11.06 -5.05 6.45
C GLY A 67 9.80 -4.31 6.90
N TYR A 68 9.68 -4.10 8.19
CA TYR A 68 8.69 -3.22 8.79
C TYR A 68 9.38 -2.27 9.78
N GLU A 69 8.78 -1.11 10.01
CA GLU A 69 9.34 -0.03 10.84
C GLU A 69 10.78 0.35 10.48
N VAL A 70 11.07 0.39 9.17
CA VAL A 70 12.39 0.76 8.66
C VAL A 70 12.54 2.26 8.62
N GLY A 71 13.67 2.76 9.10
CA GLY A 71 14.01 4.18 9.09
C GLY A 71 14.22 4.78 10.48
N GLU A 72 14.42 6.09 10.54
CA GLU A 72 14.58 6.83 11.79
C GLU A 72 13.24 7.01 12.53
N LYS A 73 13.28 7.25 13.85
CA LYS A 73 12.09 7.33 14.72
C LYS A 73 10.95 8.22 14.19
N THR A 74 11.27 9.29 13.48
CA THR A 74 10.30 10.27 12.96
C THR A 74 9.85 10.00 11.52
N LYS A 75 10.55 9.10 10.80
CA LYS A 75 10.32 8.80 9.38
C LYS A 75 10.29 7.29 9.12
N ARG A 76 9.66 6.54 10.02
CA ARG A 76 9.53 5.10 9.85
C ARG A 76 8.53 4.77 8.77
N MET A 77 8.94 3.90 7.87
CA MET A 77 8.07 3.27 6.90
C MET A 77 7.41 2.05 7.54
N ASP A 78 6.12 1.91 7.37
CA ASP A 78 5.40 0.78 7.93
C ASP A 78 5.84 -0.55 7.31
N ILE A 79 5.86 -0.63 5.98
CA ILE A 79 6.36 -1.80 5.26
C ILE A 79 7.32 -1.33 4.17
N CYS A 80 8.50 -1.95 4.10
CA CYS A 80 9.52 -1.66 3.10
C CYS A 80 9.86 -2.93 2.32
N CYS A 81 9.67 -2.91 1.02
CA CYS A 81 9.96 -4.00 0.10
C CYS A 81 11.18 -3.62 -0.76
N TYR A 82 12.34 -4.16 -0.42
CA TYR A 82 13.57 -3.87 -1.14
C TYR A 82 13.56 -4.52 -2.52
N LEU A 83 14.11 -3.81 -3.51
CA LEU A 83 14.22 -4.27 -4.90
C LEU A 83 15.65 -4.60 -5.30
N ASP A 84 16.62 -4.18 -4.50
CA ASP A 84 18.03 -4.39 -4.75
C ASP A 84 18.77 -4.45 -3.40
N ARG A 85 19.72 -5.36 -3.27
CA ARG A 85 20.59 -5.46 -2.08
C ARG A 85 21.65 -4.38 -2.00
N LEU A 86 22.00 -3.79 -3.14
CA LEU A 86 23.12 -2.86 -3.26
C LEU A 86 22.71 -1.38 -3.27
N LYS A 87 21.39 -1.11 -3.38
CA LYS A 87 20.86 0.26 -3.45
C LYS A 87 19.81 0.46 -2.37
N GLU A 88 20.22 1.04 -1.25
CA GLU A 88 19.36 1.30 -0.09
C GLU A 88 18.10 2.12 -0.43
N ASN A 89 18.13 2.96 -1.46
CA ASN A 89 17.00 3.78 -1.89
C ASN A 89 16.08 3.07 -2.92
N ASN A 90 16.36 1.82 -3.26
CA ASN A 90 15.60 1.07 -4.26
C ASN A 90 14.59 0.15 -3.56
N TYR A 91 13.52 0.74 -3.07
CA TYR A 91 12.45 0.03 -2.37
C TYR A 91 11.07 0.60 -2.72
N ILE A 92 10.05 -0.23 -2.56
CA ILE A 92 8.65 0.19 -2.53
C ILE A 92 8.22 0.22 -1.07
N CYS A 93 7.63 1.32 -0.62
CA CYS A 93 7.07 1.41 0.72
C CYS A 93 5.55 1.44 0.69
N PHE A 94 4.96 0.84 1.71
CA PHE A 94 3.55 0.91 2.01
C PHE A 94 3.38 1.55 3.39
N GLU A 95 2.47 2.50 3.46
CA GLU A 95 1.96 3.04 4.73
C GLU A 95 0.68 2.31 5.09
N CYS A 96 0.51 1.95 6.34
CA CYS A 96 -0.64 1.21 6.83
C CYS A 96 -1.58 2.13 7.59
N LYS A 97 -2.88 1.93 7.42
CA LYS A 97 -3.90 2.64 8.21
C LYS A 97 -5.01 1.69 8.60
N ARG A 98 -5.39 1.79 9.88
CA ARG A 98 -6.45 0.98 10.47
C ARG A 98 -7.79 1.71 10.40
N PHE A 99 -8.82 0.98 10.02
CA PHE A 99 -10.20 1.44 10.06
C PHE A 99 -11.05 0.61 11.02
N LEU A 100 -11.87 1.31 11.77
CA LEU A 100 -12.94 0.76 12.61
C LEU A 100 -14.27 1.32 12.13
N LYS A 101 -15.38 0.67 12.47
CA LYS A 101 -16.73 1.17 12.17
C LYS A 101 -16.91 2.66 12.50
N THR A 102 -16.32 3.11 13.61
CA THR A 102 -16.38 4.50 14.09
C THR A 102 -15.46 5.47 13.34
N THR A 103 -14.44 4.96 12.65
CA THR A 103 -13.44 5.78 11.93
C THR A 103 -13.65 5.82 10.42
N ILE A 104 -14.67 5.12 9.87
CA ILE A 104 -15.04 5.24 8.46
C ILE A 104 -15.78 6.56 8.25
N THR A 105 -15.05 7.67 8.33
CA THR A 105 -15.58 9.03 8.22
C THR A 105 -14.67 9.91 7.35
N LYS A 106 -15.26 10.96 6.75
CA LYS A 106 -14.49 11.95 5.96
C LYS A 106 -13.37 12.59 6.77
N SER A 107 -13.67 13.00 8.02
CA SER A 107 -12.70 13.64 8.89
C SER A 107 -11.50 12.74 9.20
N HIS A 108 -11.74 11.46 9.51
CA HIS A 108 -10.65 10.51 9.75
C HIS A 108 -9.84 10.26 8.48
N PHE A 109 -10.50 10.14 7.32
CA PHE A 109 -9.81 10.03 6.05
C PHE A 109 -8.89 11.22 5.80
N ASP A 110 -9.42 12.45 5.93
CA ASP A 110 -8.66 13.67 5.63
C ASP A 110 -7.47 13.86 6.59
N LYS A 111 -7.63 13.50 7.86
CA LYS A 111 -6.58 13.67 8.87
C LYS A 111 -5.56 12.53 8.83
N GLU A 112 -6.01 11.29 8.99
CA GLU A 112 -5.11 10.16 9.22
C GLU A 112 -4.66 9.51 7.90
N TYR A 113 -5.61 9.23 6.99
CA TYR A 113 -5.27 8.52 5.77
C TYR A 113 -4.54 9.40 4.78
N TYR A 114 -5.05 10.61 4.53
CA TYR A 114 -4.39 11.57 3.66
C TYR A 114 -3.28 12.32 4.37
N GLY A 115 -3.59 13.01 5.49
CA GLY A 115 -2.67 13.90 6.19
C GLY A 115 -1.45 13.18 6.77
N GLU A 116 -1.66 12.04 7.44
CA GLU A 116 -0.57 11.25 8.06
C GLU A 116 -0.09 10.08 7.18
N GLY A 117 -0.74 9.84 6.05
CA GLY A 117 -0.39 8.75 5.12
C GLY A 117 0.08 9.28 3.78
N ILE A 118 -0.85 9.60 2.87
CA ILE A 118 -0.53 9.97 1.48
C ILE A 118 0.42 11.17 1.42
N SER A 119 0.25 12.18 2.29
CA SER A 119 1.08 13.39 2.29
C SER A 119 2.57 13.10 2.52
N ARG A 120 2.93 12.03 3.23
CA ARG A 120 4.33 11.61 3.41
C ARG A 120 4.99 11.28 2.09
N PHE A 121 4.25 10.64 1.18
CA PHE A 121 4.75 10.38 -0.18
C PHE A 121 4.88 11.67 -1.01
N GLU A 122 3.90 12.58 -0.87
CA GLU A 122 3.92 13.88 -1.57
C GLU A 122 5.07 14.76 -1.10
N ASN A 123 5.38 14.73 0.19
CA ASN A 123 6.44 15.52 0.82
C ASN A 123 7.83 14.88 0.71
N ASN A 124 7.94 13.70 0.05
CA ASN A 124 9.18 12.92 -0.06
C ASN A 124 9.82 12.61 1.30
N GLU A 125 9.00 12.36 2.33
CA GLU A 125 9.50 11.94 3.63
C GLU A 125 10.17 10.57 3.55
N TYR A 126 9.77 9.75 2.59
CA TYR A 126 10.40 8.49 2.25
C TYR A 126 11.30 8.66 1.04
N SER A 127 12.60 8.42 1.24
CA SER A 127 13.65 8.64 0.24
C SER A 127 13.70 7.58 -0.87
N SER A 128 12.56 7.04 -1.25
CA SER A 128 12.49 6.04 -2.31
C SER A 128 12.69 6.66 -3.71
N CYS A 129 13.56 6.04 -4.50
CA CYS A 129 13.72 6.37 -5.93
C CYS A 129 12.57 5.83 -6.79
N MET A 130 11.68 5.01 -6.22
CA MET A 130 10.61 4.38 -6.98
C MET A 130 9.49 5.37 -7.28
N PRO A 131 8.92 5.32 -8.50
CA PRO A 131 7.78 6.15 -8.86
C PRO A 131 6.46 5.68 -8.24
N GLU A 132 6.47 4.52 -7.60
CA GLU A 132 5.30 3.89 -7.01
C GLU A 132 5.47 3.70 -5.51
N ALA A 133 4.36 3.85 -4.80
CA ALA A 133 4.22 3.59 -3.37
C ALA A 133 2.85 2.98 -3.10
N GLY A 134 2.53 2.67 -1.86
CA GLY A 134 1.22 2.12 -1.54
C GLY A 134 0.69 2.50 -0.17
N MET A 135 -0.62 2.44 -0.05
CA MET A 135 -1.37 2.51 1.20
C MET A 135 -2.08 1.18 1.42
N ILE A 136 -2.00 0.63 2.61
CA ILE A 136 -2.75 -0.57 3.00
C ILE A 136 -3.74 -0.18 4.09
N SER A 137 -5.03 -0.44 3.84
CA SER A 137 -6.11 -0.17 4.78
C SER A 137 -6.54 -1.47 5.44
N PHE A 138 -6.43 -1.55 6.76
CA PHE A 138 -6.93 -2.66 7.56
C PHE A 138 -8.30 -2.33 8.12
N LEU A 139 -9.35 -2.94 7.57
CA LEU A 139 -10.68 -2.84 8.14
C LEU A 139 -10.84 -3.90 9.23
N GLU A 140 -10.83 -3.48 10.48
CA GLU A 140 -10.94 -4.37 11.65
C GLU A 140 -12.38 -4.56 12.12
N THR A 141 -13.22 -3.55 11.95
CA THR A 141 -14.65 -3.62 12.22
C THR A 141 -15.41 -2.67 11.31
N GLY A 142 -16.60 -3.06 10.90
CA GLY A 142 -17.46 -2.20 10.09
C GLY A 142 -17.89 -2.87 8.80
N ASP A 143 -18.07 -2.06 7.79
CA ASP A 143 -18.61 -2.46 6.50
C ASP A 143 -17.61 -2.07 5.41
N ILE A 144 -17.11 -3.05 4.69
CA ILE A 144 -16.14 -2.85 3.61
C ILE A 144 -16.71 -1.99 2.48
N ASP A 145 -18.00 -2.11 2.17
CA ASP A 145 -18.63 -1.30 1.13
C ASP A 145 -18.74 0.17 1.55
N LYS A 146 -18.90 0.44 2.84
CA LYS A 146 -18.87 1.80 3.37
C LYS A 146 -17.47 2.41 3.25
N LEU A 147 -16.43 1.63 3.58
CA LEU A 147 -15.04 2.07 3.41
C LEU A 147 -14.72 2.28 1.93
N LYS A 148 -15.12 1.35 1.06
CA LYS A 148 -14.99 1.46 -0.38
C LYS A 148 -15.60 2.75 -0.92
N LYS A 149 -16.87 3.04 -0.60
CA LYS A 149 -17.55 4.28 -1.00
C LYS A 149 -16.83 5.53 -0.52
N LEU A 150 -16.28 5.50 0.69
CA LEU A 150 -15.48 6.61 1.21
C LEU A 150 -14.21 6.83 0.38
N MET A 151 -13.50 5.76 0.04
CA MET A 151 -12.29 5.81 -0.80
C MET A 151 -12.62 6.33 -2.21
N GLU A 152 -13.62 5.77 -2.85
CA GLU A 152 -14.07 6.18 -4.20
C GLU A 152 -14.47 7.66 -4.27
N MET A 153 -15.01 8.19 -3.19
CA MET A 153 -15.35 9.61 -3.10
C MET A 153 -14.12 10.49 -2.85
N LYS A 154 -13.22 10.07 -1.92
CA LYS A 154 -12.17 10.93 -1.40
C LYS A 154 -10.86 10.85 -2.17
N LEU A 155 -10.51 9.71 -2.74
CA LEU A 155 -9.26 9.55 -3.48
C LEU A 155 -9.19 10.42 -4.74
N PRO A 156 -10.25 10.51 -5.58
CA PRO A 156 -10.25 11.43 -6.73
C PRO A 156 -10.14 12.90 -6.32
N GLU A 157 -10.74 13.29 -5.17
CA GLU A 157 -10.64 14.67 -4.66
C GLU A 157 -9.20 15.05 -4.29
N LYS A 158 -8.41 14.08 -3.82
CA LYS A 158 -7.05 14.28 -3.33
C LYS A 158 -5.97 14.04 -4.39
N ALA A 159 -6.29 13.37 -5.49
CA ALA A 159 -5.34 13.12 -6.57
C ALA A 159 -4.94 14.42 -7.26
N MET A 160 -3.66 14.80 -7.17
CA MET A 160 -3.17 16.08 -7.69
C MET A 160 -3.38 16.24 -9.19
N ASP A 161 -3.18 15.17 -9.96
CA ASP A 161 -3.35 15.19 -11.41
C ASP A 161 -4.78 14.78 -11.84
N LYS A 162 -5.70 14.67 -10.87
CA LYS A 162 -7.06 14.13 -11.07
C LYS A 162 -7.07 12.76 -11.77
N ARG A 163 -5.95 12.05 -11.74
CA ARG A 163 -5.84 10.68 -12.22
C ARG A 163 -6.20 9.73 -11.10
N TYR A 164 -7.28 9.05 -11.29
CA TYR A 164 -7.80 8.01 -10.42
C TYR A 164 -8.16 6.79 -11.27
N GLU A 165 -7.73 5.63 -10.85
CA GLU A 165 -8.00 4.37 -11.52
C GLU A 165 -8.47 3.34 -10.50
N ASP A 166 -9.66 2.76 -10.73
CA ASP A 166 -10.10 1.57 -10.01
C ASP A 166 -9.45 0.35 -10.66
N CYS A 167 -8.53 -0.27 -9.95
CA CYS A 167 -7.80 -1.46 -10.37
C CYS A 167 -8.42 -2.75 -9.81
N SER A 168 -9.56 -2.68 -9.12
CA SER A 168 -10.18 -3.82 -8.44
C SER A 168 -10.45 -5.01 -9.36
N LEU A 169 -10.80 -4.75 -10.62
CA LEU A 169 -11.03 -5.81 -11.61
C LEU A 169 -9.77 -6.61 -11.98
N ARG A 170 -8.58 -6.03 -11.80
CA ARG A 170 -7.31 -6.74 -12.01
C ARG A 170 -7.02 -7.71 -10.86
N TYR A 171 -7.55 -7.43 -9.70
CA TYR A 171 -7.32 -8.13 -8.45
C TYR A 171 -8.65 -8.66 -7.94
N SER A 172 -9.13 -9.76 -8.49
CA SER A 172 -10.47 -10.32 -8.31
C SER A 172 -10.93 -10.57 -6.85
N PHE A 173 -10.15 -10.18 -5.85
CA PHE A 173 -10.40 -10.45 -4.44
C PHE A 173 -10.40 -9.22 -3.53
N PHE A 174 -9.94 -8.03 -4.01
CA PHE A 174 -9.78 -6.84 -3.17
C PHE A 174 -10.04 -5.58 -3.96
N TYR A 175 -10.33 -4.53 -3.21
CA TYR A 175 -10.43 -3.19 -3.75
C TYR A 175 -9.03 -2.59 -3.83
N VAL A 176 -8.56 -2.34 -5.04
CA VAL A 176 -7.29 -1.71 -5.33
C VAL A 176 -7.53 -0.51 -6.22
N TYR A 177 -7.10 0.65 -5.75
CA TYR A 177 -7.19 1.91 -6.48
C TYR A 177 -5.81 2.47 -6.72
N ARG A 178 -5.66 3.25 -7.77
CA ARG A 178 -4.44 3.99 -8.06
C ARG A 178 -4.73 5.46 -8.23
N THR A 179 -3.95 6.30 -7.55
CA THR A 179 -3.99 7.76 -7.70
C THR A 179 -2.60 8.28 -8.03
N MET A 180 -2.54 9.42 -8.73
CA MET A 180 -1.28 10.09 -9.02
C MET A 180 -1.14 11.33 -8.15
N HIS A 181 -0.02 11.41 -7.43
CA HIS A 181 0.34 12.50 -6.55
C HIS A 181 1.70 13.06 -6.96
N ARG A 182 1.73 14.29 -7.52
CA ARG A 182 2.92 14.87 -8.11
C ARG A 182 3.52 13.95 -9.18
N ARG A 183 4.63 13.28 -8.89
CA ARG A 183 5.29 12.33 -9.82
C ARG A 183 5.25 10.89 -9.32
N LYS A 184 4.49 10.63 -8.27
CA LYS A 184 4.40 9.31 -7.63
C LYS A 184 3.01 8.73 -7.73
N GLY A 185 2.92 7.50 -8.21
CA GLY A 185 1.71 6.70 -8.15
C GLY A 185 1.53 6.12 -6.74
N ASN A 186 0.33 6.22 -6.19
CA ASN A 186 -0.04 5.55 -4.95
C ASN A 186 -1.08 4.47 -5.24
N ASN A 187 -0.80 3.26 -4.78
CA ASN A 187 -1.68 2.12 -4.87
C ASN A 187 -2.37 1.93 -3.52
N HIS A 188 -3.69 1.92 -3.51
CA HIS A 188 -4.50 1.83 -2.30
C HIS A 188 -5.14 0.45 -2.23
N ILE A 189 -4.77 -0.34 -1.23
CA ILE A 189 -5.22 -1.72 -1.04
C ILE A 189 -6.12 -1.76 0.20
N LEU A 190 -7.37 -2.23 0.04
CA LEU A 190 -8.31 -2.42 1.14
C LEU A 190 -8.36 -3.91 1.50
N LEU A 191 -8.01 -4.24 2.73
CA LEU A 191 -8.05 -5.58 3.29
C LEU A 191 -9.13 -5.66 4.38
N ASP A 192 -10.03 -6.62 4.23
CA ASP A 192 -11.17 -6.83 5.12
C ASP A 192 -10.86 -7.90 6.17
N PHE A 193 -10.77 -7.49 7.43
CA PHE A 193 -10.55 -8.34 8.60
C PHE A 193 -11.81 -8.47 9.48
N THR A 194 -13.00 -8.18 8.93
CA THR A 194 -14.28 -8.31 9.66
C THR A 194 -14.85 -9.72 9.68
#